data_512bcb4dd5e1af282f2aa3021f0e41db
#
_entry.id   512bcb4dd5e1af282f2aa3021f0e41db
#
_cell.length_a   1.000
_cell.length_b   1.000
_cell.length_c   1.000
_cell.angle_alpha   90.00
_cell.angle_beta   90.00
_cell.angle_gamma   90.00
#
_symmetry.space_group_name_H-M   'P 1'
#
loop_
_entity.id
_entity.type
_entity.pdbx_description
1 polymer ?
#
loop_
_entity_poly.entity_id
_entity_poly.type
_entity_poly.pdbx_seq_one_letter_code
_entity_poly.pdbx_strand_id
1 'polypeptide(L)'
;MIYSEYDQAVMLLCAHLPGPKEPKPLTVSEWDALAQWLLNLQATPKDLLNHEFVVALPDEFGKKGLTKERIEALLARGCALGVTLASWEERGLWVATRASNLFPLSIRRRLGRRSPPLFYVIGNPDLLQASGVGVVGSRDASAESLAWAEAFGSEVAKRGATVVSGGAKGVDEAGMFGALNAGGTAVGYLADNLMRTALSPKYRNFIASGRLALVTAIGPDARFSRGAAMGRNRFIYAASKGVCVVAAGETGGTMEGAKEALKQGWGVVHVCDRPMAGLQTIAELGAVKVPSDPAEACEAILHFGVGATPQPHDSKPMNIAAKDSQVLKRVASQKEVSPKAMFDIARATPDACLSTAGNEEIEPSLF
;
A
#
# COMPACT_ATOMS: atom_id res chain seq x y z
N MET A 1 -16.85 8.86 -0.95
CA MET A 1 -16.20 8.52 0.37
C MET A 1 -15.81 9.82 1.06
N ILE A 2 -15.96 9.93 2.39
CA ILE A 2 -15.56 11.15 3.13
C ILE A 2 -14.17 10.91 3.73
N TYR A 3 -13.21 11.69 3.30
CA TYR A 3 -11.84 11.69 3.82
C TYR A 3 -11.71 12.69 4.97
N SER A 4 -11.10 12.28 6.07
CA SER A 4 -10.79 13.17 7.20
C SER A 4 -9.72 14.20 6.81
N GLU A 5 -9.56 15.26 7.59
CA GLU A 5 -8.46 16.23 7.41
C GLU A 5 -7.09 15.55 7.47
N TYR A 6 -6.94 14.54 8.32
CA TYR A 6 -5.71 13.73 8.35
C TYR A 6 -5.46 13.03 7.01
N ASP A 7 -6.49 12.38 6.45
CA ASP A 7 -6.38 11.71 5.15
C ASP A 7 -6.01 12.70 4.05
N GLN A 8 -6.65 13.89 4.05
CA GLN A 8 -6.39 14.94 3.07
C GLN A 8 -4.94 15.42 3.13
N ALA A 9 -4.41 15.69 4.34
CA ALA A 9 -3.01 16.08 4.51
C ALA A 9 -2.04 15.01 4.00
N VAL A 10 -2.28 13.72 4.33
CA VAL A 10 -1.47 12.60 3.84
C VAL A 10 -1.53 12.51 2.32
N MET A 11 -2.70 12.65 1.71
CA MET A 11 -2.87 12.60 0.26
C MET A 11 -2.21 13.79 -0.44
N LEU A 12 -2.33 15.01 0.10
CA LEU A 12 -1.61 16.17 -0.41
C LEU A 12 -0.10 15.98 -0.45
N LEU A 13 0.47 15.34 0.56
CA LEU A 13 1.91 15.15 0.67
C LEU A 13 2.42 13.92 -0.11
N CYS A 14 1.64 12.85 -0.16
CA CYS A 14 2.12 11.54 -0.58
C CYS A 14 1.43 10.96 -1.82
N ALA A 15 0.26 11.50 -2.25
CA ALA A 15 -0.43 10.95 -3.40
C ALA A 15 0.22 11.37 -4.73
N HIS A 16 0.27 10.40 -5.66
CA HIS A 16 0.66 10.63 -7.05
C HIS A 16 -0.56 11.14 -7.82
N LEU A 17 -0.67 12.46 -7.96
CA LEU A 17 -1.75 13.09 -8.71
C LEU A 17 -1.36 13.18 -10.19
N PRO A 18 -2.34 13.13 -11.12
CA PRO A 18 -2.11 13.46 -12.52
C PRO A 18 -1.66 14.92 -12.69
N GLY A 19 -0.90 15.20 -13.76
CA GLY A 19 -0.46 16.56 -14.05
C GLY A 19 1.04 16.77 -13.86
N PRO A 20 1.48 17.97 -13.43
CA PRO A 20 2.88 18.30 -13.29
C PRO A 20 3.63 17.30 -12.40
N LYS A 21 4.85 16.92 -12.82
CA LYS A 21 5.68 15.95 -12.08
C LYS A 21 6.32 16.53 -10.84
N GLU A 22 6.37 17.85 -10.72
CA GLU A 22 6.90 18.57 -9.56
C GLU A 22 5.79 19.38 -8.90
N PRO A 23 5.77 19.48 -7.57
CA PRO A 23 6.70 18.81 -6.65
C PRO A 23 6.43 17.31 -6.55
N LYS A 24 7.50 16.51 -6.44
CA LYS A 24 7.37 15.06 -6.25
C LYS A 24 6.74 14.74 -4.89
N PRO A 25 5.76 13.81 -4.84
CA PRO A 25 5.20 13.31 -3.59
C PRO A 25 6.31 12.80 -2.65
N LEU A 26 6.06 12.86 -1.34
CA LEU A 26 6.99 12.32 -0.36
C LEU A 26 7.12 10.80 -0.50
N THR A 27 8.36 10.34 -0.48
CA THR A 27 8.67 8.91 -0.36
C THR A 27 8.31 8.38 1.03
N VAL A 28 8.22 7.05 1.19
CA VAL A 28 7.95 6.42 2.50
C VAL A 28 8.92 6.91 3.57
N SER A 29 10.19 7.08 3.22
CA SER A 29 11.21 7.50 4.19
C SER A 29 11.18 9.00 4.50
N GLU A 30 10.78 9.86 3.56
CA GLU A 30 10.55 11.29 3.81
C GLU A 30 9.28 11.50 4.64
N TRP A 31 8.21 10.78 4.28
CA TRP A 31 6.99 10.75 5.08
C TRP A 31 7.25 10.32 6.53
N ASP A 32 8.02 9.25 6.74
CA ASP A 32 8.38 8.78 8.06
C ASP A 32 9.17 9.84 8.85
N ALA A 33 10.12 10.52 8.21
CA ALA A 33 10.89 11.60 8.85
C ALA A 33 9.96 12.77 9.28
N LEU A 34 9.05 13.20 8.39
CA LEU A 34 8.07 14.24 8.70
C LEU A 34 7.11 13.79 9.82
N ALA A 35 6.60 12.57 9.75
CA ALA A 35 5.69 12.03 10.75
C ALA A 35 6.34 11.93 12.14
N GLN A 36 7.62 11.54 12.21
CA GLN A 36 8.37 11.53 13.47
C GLN A 36 8.60 12.95 14.00
N TRP A 37 8.90 13.89 13.11
CA TRP A 37 9.07 15.29 13.50
C TRP A 37 7.76 15.86 14.07
N LEU A 38 6.61 15.63 13.40
CA LEU A 38 5.29 16.04 13.91
C LEU A 38 4.97 15.38 15.27
N LEU A 39 5.24 14.09 15.40
CA LEU A 39 5.01 13.35 16.65
C LEU A 39 5.80 13.96 17.82
N ASN A 40 7.04 14.36 17.60
CA ASN A 40 7.87 15.02 18.60
C ASN A 40 7.30 16.38 19.05
N LEU A 41 6.54 17.05 18.17
CA LEU A 41 5.82 18.28 18.46
C LEU A 41 4.42 18.03 19.07
N GLN A 42 4.02 16.77 19.29
CA GLN A 42 2.66 16.36 19.64
C GLN A 42 1.62 16.85 18.61
N ALA A 43 2.05 17.06 17.37
CA ALA A 43 1.25 17.44 16.23
C ALA A 43 0.93 16.22 15.33
N THR A 44 -0.03 16.41 14.47
CA THR A 44 -0.51 15.39 13.53
C THR A 44 -0.47 15.95 12.10
N PRO A 45 -0.54 15.12 11.07
CA PRO A 45 -0.58 15.60 9.68
C PRO A 45 -1.70 16.61 9.37
N LYS A 46 -2.84 16.57 10.07
CA LYS A 46 -3.91 17.56 9.88
C LYS A 46 -3.47 18.98 10.25
N ASP A 47 -2.55 19.12 11.19
CA ASP A 47 -2.06 20.43 11.63
C ASP A 47 -1.29 21.16 10.51
N LEU A 48 -0.77 20.42 9.51
CA LEU A 48 -0.18 20.95 8.29
C LEU A 48 -1.20 21.62 7.35
N LEU A 49 -2.50 21.46 7.58
CA LEU A 49 -3.53 22.21 6.83
C LEU A 49 -3.75 23.61 7.40
N ASN A 50 -3.19 23.91 8.57
CA ASN A 50 -3.22 25.25 9.15
C ASN A 50 -2.04 26.07 8.63
N HIS A 51 -2.34 27.21 7.99
CA HIS A 51 -1.34 28.10 7.42
C HIS A 51 -0.32 28.61 8.46
N GLU A 52 -0.77 28.99 9.66
CA GLU A 52 0.13 29.47 10.71
C GLU A 52 1.12 28.40 11.16
N PHE A 53 0.66 27.14 11.24
CA PHE A 53 1.54 26.00 11.54
C PHE A 53 2.58 25.81 10.45
N VAL A 54 2.20 25.91 9.18
CA VAL A 54 3.11 25.75 8.03
C VAL A 54 4.14 26.89 7.99
N VAL A 55 3.73 28.14 8.27
CA VAL A 55 4.67 29.27 8.35
C VAL A 55 5.72 29.07 9.43
N ALA A 56 5.38 28.40 10.53
CA ALA A 56 6.31 28.09 11.64
C ALA A 56 7.22 26.88 11.40
N LEU A 57 7.09 26.17 10.27
CA LEU A 57 7.96 25.04 9.95
C LEU A 57 9.42 25.46 9.80
N PRO A 58 10.37 24.61 10.18
CA PRO A 58 11.80 24.84 9.89
C PRO A 58 12.07 24.70 8.39
N ASP A 59 13.09 25.39 7.90
CA ASP A 59 13.46 25.34 6.48
C ASP A 59 13.86 23.93 6.04
N GLU A 60 14.43 23.10 6.94
CA GLU A 60 14.84 21.72 6.69
C GLU A 60 14.42 20.78 7.83
N PHE A 61 14.11 19.53 7.50
CA PHE A 61 13.64 18.48 8.44
C PHE A 61 14.71 17.41 8.71
N GLY A 62 15.99 17.74 8.59
CA GLY A 62 17.08 16.80 8.83
C GLY A 62 17.21 15.67 7.81
N LYS A 63 16.40 15.66 6.76
CA LYS A 63 16.48 14.73 5.63
C LYS A 63 16.64 15.50 4.32
N LYS A 64 17.68 15.16 3.56
CA LYS A 64 17.98 15.80 2.28
C LYS A 64 16.75 15.82 1.35
N GLY A 65 16.37 17.00 0.88
CA GLY A 65 15.25 17.20 -0.04
C GLY A 65 13.87 17.29 0.63
N LEU A 66 13.80 17.23 1.95
CA LEU A 66 12.58 17.50 2.71
C LEU A 66 12.68 18.92 3.28
N THR A 67 12.19 19.89 2.51
CA THR A 67 12.24 21.33 2.84
C THR A 67 10.85 21.89 3.03
N LYS A 68 10.76 23.04 3.71
CA LYS A 68 9.52 23.77 3.94
C LYS A 68 8.85 24.12 2.61
N GLU A 69 9.57 24.67 1.66
CA GLU A 69 9.06 25.08 0.34
C GLU A 69 8.42 23.88 -0.39
N ARG A 70 9.06 22.71 -0.31
CA ARG A 70 8.49 21.50 -0.93
C ARG A 70 7.22 21.06 -0.23
N ILE A 71 7.13 21.16 1.10
CA ILE A 71 5.91 20.85 1.85
C ILE A 71 4.80 21.82 1.49
N GLU A 72 5.08 23.13 1.47
CA GLU A 72 4.12 24.17 1.05
C GLU A 72 3.60 23.90 -0.37
N ALA A 73 4.48 23.64 -1.32
CA ALA A 73 4.12 23.31 -2.69
C ALA A 73 3.27 22.03 -2.81
N LEU A 74 3.53 21.01 -1.98
CA LEU A 74 2.72 19.81 -1.92
C LEU A 74 1.33 20.07 -1.30
N LEU A 75 1.25 20.88 -0.26
CA LEU A 75 -0.01 21.25 0.38
C LEU A 75 -0.88 22.14 -0.53
N ALA A 76 -0.27 22.94 -1.40
CA ALA A 76 -0.98 23.77 -2.36
C ALA A 76 -1.73 22.98 -3.46
N ARG A 77 -1.59 21.66 -3.53
CA ARG A 77 -2.24 20.79 -4.53
C ARG A 77 -3.73 20.50 -4.25
N GLY A 78 -4.40 21.28 -3.39
CA GLY A 78 -5.76 21.01 -2.95
C GLY A 78 -6.79 20.89 -4.08
N CYS A 79 -6.76 21.80 -5.04
CA CYS A 79 -7.66 21.77 -6.21
C CYS A 79 -7.41 20.50 -7.06
N ALA A 80 -6.15 20.20 -7.39
CA ALA A 80 -5.78 19.01 -8.14
C ALA A 80 -6.17 17.71 -7.41
N LEU A 81 -6.03 17.67 -6.08
CA LEU A 81 -6.46 16.54 -5.26
C LEU A 81 -7.97 16.35 -5.36
N GLY A 82 -8.77 17.43 -5.21
CA GLY A 82 -10.23 17.35 -5.26
C GLY A 82 -10.74 16.81 -6.60
N VAL A 83 -10.25 17.37 -7.72
CA VAL A 83 -10.60 16.89 -9.08
C VAL A 83 -10.18 15.43 -9.28
N THR A 84 -8.99 15.08 -8.82
CA THR A 84 -8.46 13.71 -8.96
C THR A 84 -9.28 12.71 -8.14
N LEU A 85 -9.64 13.04 -6.90
CA LEU A 85 -10.44 12.16 -6.06
C LEU A 85 -11.82 11.90 -6.67
N ALA A 86 -12.49 12.92 -7.21
CA ALA A 86 -13.76 12.76 -7.91
C ALA A 86 -13.62 11.80 -9.10
N SER A 87 -12.61 11.99 -9.95
CA SER A 87 -12.34 11.10 -11.09
C SER A 87 -11.97 9.67 -10.67
N TRP A 88 -11.25 9.50 -9.56
CA TRP A 88 -10.93 8.18 -9.02
C TRP A 88 -12.17 7.47 -8.47
N GLU A 89 -13.03 8.19 -7.73
CA GLU A 89 -14.26 7.65 -7.17
C GLU A 89 -15.22 7.16 -8.28
N GLU A 90 -15.38 7.91 -9.37
CA GLU A 90 -16.15 7.51 -10.56
C GLU A 90 -15.62 6.20 -11.18
N ARG A 91 -14.33 5.91 -11.05
CA ARG A 91 -13.69 4.69 -11.55
C ARG A 91 -13.58 3.58 -10.51
N GLY A 92 -14.20 3.77 -9.34
CA GLY A 92 -14.15 2.81 -8.24
C GLY A 92 -12.81 2.70 -7.53
N LEU A 93 -11.91 3.69 -7.74
CA LEU A 93 -10.64 3.78 -7.02
C LEU A 93 -10.80 4.65 -5.78
N TRP A 94 -10.29 4.19 -4.67
CA TRP A 94 -10.25 4.91 -3.41
C TRP A 94 -8.86 4.80 -2.77
N VAL A 95 -8.61 5.66 -1.78
CA VAL A 95 -7.32 5.76 -1.10
C VAL A 95 -7.47 5.37 0.36
N ALA A 96 -6.67 4.42 0.82
CA ALA A 96 -6.55 4.07 2.23
C ALA A 96 -5.27 4.68 2.80
N THR A 97 -5.36 5.72 3.62
CA THR A 97 -4.21 6.27 4.35
C THR A 97 -3.95 5.48 5.64
N ARG A 98 -2.78 5.64 6.23
CA ARG A 98 -2.44 4.97 7.51
C ARG A 98 -3.39 5.32 8.68
N ALA A 99 -4.14 6.42 8.59
CA ALA A 99 -5.15 6.81 9.57
C ALA A 99 -6.50 6.15 9.31
N SER A 100 -6.77 5.76 8.07
CA SER A 100 -8.03 5.15 7.67
C SER A 100 -8.23 3.78 8.33
N ASN A 101 -9.46 3.49 8.73
CA ASN A 101 -9.87 2.17 9.21
C ASN A 101 -9.76 1.09 8.11
N LEU A 102 -9.70 1.51 6.84
CA LEU A 102 -9.53 0.64 5.69
C LEU A 102 -8.06 0.23 5.45
N PHE A 103 -7.10 0.91 6.10
CA PHE A 103 -5.69 0.53 5.97
C PHE A 103 -5.42 -0.80 6.67
N PRO A 104 -4.74 -1.78 6.02
CA PRO A 104 -4.50 -3.10 6.59
C PRO A 104 -3.73 -3.03 7.91
N LEU A 105 -4.38 -3.39 9.03
CA LEU A 105 -3.77 -3.35 10.36
C LEU A 105 -2.54 -4.25 10.47
N SER A 106 -2.56 -5.41 9.82
CA SER A 106 -1.43 -6.34 9.77
C SER A 106 -0.19 -5.69 9.15
N ILE A 107 -0.35 -4.98 8.03
CA ILE A 107 0.75 -4.24 7.39
C ILE A 107 1.27 -3.14 8.31
N ARG A 108 0.38 -2.35 8.92
CA ARG A 108 0.76 -1.29 9.84
C ARG A 108 1.57 -1.82 11.03
N ARG A 109 1.14 -2.94 11.62
CA ARG A 109 1.83 -3.57 12.77
C ARG A 109 3.17 -4.18 12.38
N ARG A 110 3.25 -4.95 11.28
CA ARG A 110 4.45 -5.71 10.91
C ARG A 110 5.51 -4.87 10.22
N LEU A 111 5.11 -3.88 9.41
CA LEU A 111 6.06 -2.99 8.75
C LEU A 111 6.38 -1.73 9.55
N GLY A 112 5.54 -1.33 10.52
CA GLY A 112 5.73 -0.16 11.36
C GLY A 112 6.01 1.10 10.53
N ARG A 113 7.15 1.74 10.77
CA ARG A 113 7.60 2.94 10.05
C ARG A 113 7.82 2.72 8.55
N ARG A 114 8.07 1.49 8.11
CA ARG A 114 8.23 1.11 6.69
C ARG A 114 6.90 0.86 5.96
N SER A 115 5.76 0.97 6.64
CA SER A 115 4.45 0.98 6.00
C SER A 115 4.33 2.17 5.04
N PRO A 116 3.69 2.01 3.86
CA PRO A 116 3.44 3.14 2.98
C PRO A 116 2.47 4.14 3.67
N PRO A 117 2.55 5.43 3.35
CA PRO A 117 1.61 6.42 3.89
C PRO A 117 0.17 6.18 3.43
N LEU A 118 -0.02 5.61 2.25
CA LEU A 118 -1.31 5.29 1.67
C LEU A 118 -1.23 4.10 0.70
N PHE A 119 -2.39 3.51 0.42
CA PHE A 119 -2.63 2.59 -0.68
C PHE A 119 -3.72 3.13 -1.60
N TYR A 120 -3.59 2.86 -2.89
CA TYR A 120 -4.66 2.97 -3.88
C TYR A 120 -5.33 1.61 -4.02
N VAL A 121 -6.65 1.59 -4.02
CA VAL A 121 -7.43 0.35 -3.99
C VAL A 121 -8.60 0.42 -4.97
N ILE A 122 -8.83 -0.66 -5.70
CA ILE A 122 -10.03 -0.90 -6.51
C ILE A 122 -10.64 -2.23 -6.08
N GLY A 123 -11.93 -2.24 -5.85
CA GLY A 123 -12.70 -3.41 -5.41
C GLY A 123 -13.14 -3.32 -3.95
N ASN A 124 -13.42 -4.45 -3.32
CA ASN A 124 -14.00 -4.48 -1.99
C ASN A 124 -12.97 -4.15 -0.89
N PRO A 125 -13.10 -3.02 -0.18
CA PRO A 125 -12.16 -2.59 0.85
C PRO A 125 -12.11 -3.52 2.07
N ASP A 126 -13.21 -4.19 2.41
CA ASP A 126 -13.29 -5.03 3.60
C ASP A 126 -12.32 -6.22 3.52
N LEU A 127 -11.97 -6.64 2.30
CA LEU A 127 -11.00 -7.71 2.08
C LEU A 127 -9.60 -7.38 2.59
N LEU A 128 -9.26 -6.11 2.74
CA LEU A 128 -7.97 -5.69 3.26
C LEU A 128 -7.79 -5.99 4.76
N GLN A 129 -8.91 -6.15 5.47
CA GLN A 129 -8.93 -6.52 6.90
C GLN A 129 -9.13 -8.01 7.12
N ALA A 130 -9.46 -8.76 6.06
CA ALA A 130 -9.72 -10.19 6.15
C ALA A 130 -8.46 -10.98 6.54
N SER A 131 -8.69 -12.10 7.22
CA SER A 131 -7.61 -13.05 7.50
C SER A 131 -7.17 -13.72 6.21
N GLY A 132 -5.97 -13.38 5.73
CA GLY A 132 -5.46 -13.85 4.44
C GLY A 132 -4.37 -14.90 4.54
N VAL A 133 -4.32 -15.79 3.55
CA VAL A 133 -3.20 -16.71 3.30
C VAL A 133 -2.46 -16.25 2.05
N GLY A 134 -1.16 -16.02 2.19
CA GLY A 134 -0.32 -15.58 1.09
C GLY A 134 0.04 -16.73 0.16
N VAL A 135 0.00 -16.47 -1.15
CA VAL A 135 0.45 -17.41 -2.19
C VAL A 135 1.44 -16.68 -3.08
N VAL A 136 2.68 -17.16 -3.14
CA VAL A 136 3.74 -16.56 -3.96
C VAL A 136 4.56 -17.61 -4.67
N GLY A 137 5.13 -17.26 -5.81
CA GLY A 137 6.04 -18.16 -6.51
C GLY A 137 6.57 -17.63 -7.82
N SER A 138 7.22 -18.52 -8.57
CA SER A 138 7.83 -18.20 -9.86
C SER A 138 6.79 -17.78 -10.91
N ARG A 139 7.18 -16.85 -11.77
CA ARG A 139 6.42 -16.49 -12.97
C ARG A 139 6.48 -17.56 -14.05
N ASP A 140 7.58 -18.30 -14.06
CA ASP A 140 7.88 -19.38 -15.02
C ASP A 140 7.81 -20.74 -14.31
N ALA A 141 6.76 -20.92 -13.49
CA ALA A 141 6.51 -22.18 -12.76
C ALA A 141 6.04 -23.29 -13.73
N SER A 142 6.34 -24.54 -13.38
CA SER A 142 5.83 -25.71 -14.12
C SER A 142 4.30 -25.79 -14.07
N ALA A 143 3.71 -26.49 -15.06
CA ALA A 143 2.25 -26.75 -15.07
C ALA A 143 1.76 -27.41 -13.78
N GLU A 144 2.55 -28.34 -13.23
CA GLU A 144 2.27 -28.98 -11.95
C GLU A 144 2.24 -27.98 -10.77
N SER A 145 3.20 -27.04 -10.72
CA SER A 145 3.23 -26.02 -9.68
C SER A 145 2.07 -25.02 -9.81
N LEU A 146 1.65 -24.72 -11.04
CA LEU A 146 0.47 -23.87 -11.28
C LEU A 146 -0.82 -24.57 -10.86
N ALA A 147 -0.98 -25.86 -11.20
CA ALA A 147 -2.14 -26.67 -10.78
C ALA A 147 -2.19 -26.79 -9.25
N TRP A 148 -1.05 -26.99 -8.62
CA TRP A 148 -0.96 -27.01 -7.15
C TRP A 148 -1.37 -25.69 -6.53
N ALA A 149 -0.89 -24.56 -7.07
CA ALA A 149 -1.25 -23.22 -6.58
C ALA A 149 -2.75 -22.93 -6.73
N GLU A 150 -3.36 -23.34 -7.84
CA GLU A 150 -4.78 -23.23 -8.08
C GLU A 150 -5.60 -24.07 -7.08
N ALA A 151 -5.23 -25.34 -6.89
CA ALA A 151 -5.85 -26.21 -5.90
C ALA A 151 -5.72 -25.64 -4.48
N PHE A 152 -4.52 -25.14 -4.11
CA PHE A 152 -4.30 -24.51 -2.82
C PHE A 152 -5.17 -23.26 -2.61
N GLY A 153 -5.27 -22.40 -3.63
CA GLY A 153 -6.19 -21.24 -3.59
C GLY A 153 -7.65 -21.64 -3.39
N SER A 154 -8.10 -22.72 -4.06
CA SER A 154 -9.43 -23.30 -3.86
C SER A 154 -9.62 -23.77 -2.42
N GLU A 155 -8.64 -24.44 -1.82
CA GLU A 155 -8.70 -24.92 -0.43
C GLU A 155 -8.74 -23.76 0.58
N VAL A 156 -8.02 -22.66 0.31
CA VAL A 156 -8.11 -21.42 1.11
C VAL A 156 -9.53 -20.86 1.08
N ALA A 157 -10.15 -20.82 -0.10
CA ALA A 157 -11.52 -20.35 -0.28
C ALA A 157 -12.55 -21.22 0.45
N LYS A 158 -12.45 -22.54 0.34
CA LYS A 158 -13.35 -23.51 1.02
C LYS A 158 -13.34 -23.33 2.54
N ARG A 159 -12.24 -22.85 3.11
CA ARG A 159 -12.08 -22.57 4.54
C ARG A 159 -12.45 -21.13 4.92
N GLY A 160 -13.06 -20.37 4.01
CA GLY A 160 -13.52 -19.00 4.25
C GLY A 160 -12.38 -17.98 4.41
N ALA A 161 -11.16 -18.34 4.02
CA ALA A 161 -10.03 -17.43 4.07
C ALA A 161 -9.82 -16.72 2.72
N THR A 162 -9.12 -15.58 2.76
CA THR A 162 -8.82 -14.77 1.57
C THR A 162 -7.41 -15.10 1.06
N VAL A 163 -7.25 -15.33 -0.26
CA VAL A 163 -5.91 -15.42 -0.86
C VAL A 163 -5.31 -14.03 -0.99
N VAL A 164 -4.07 -13.86 -0.52
CA VAL A 164 -3.28 -12.64 -0.68
C VAL A 164 -2.10 -12.93 -1.59
N SER A 165 -1.97 -12.19 -2.68
CA SER A 165 -0.89 -12.42 -3.62
C SER A 165 -0.47 -11.15 -4.37
N GLY A 166 0.40 -11.28 -5.37
CA GLY A 166 0.93 -10.17 -6.13
C GLY A 166 0.28 -9.95 -7.50
N GLY A 167 -0.62 -10.82 -7.92
CA GLY A 167 -1.23 -10.73 -9.24
C GLY A 167 -0.26 -10.87 -10.41
N ALA A 168 0.97 -11.34 -10.17
CA ALA A 168 1.94 -11.58 -11.22
C ALA A 168 1.58 -12.88 -11.98
N LYS A 169 1.92 -12.95 -13.27
CA LYS A 169 1.80 -14.18 -14.04
C LYS A 169 2.44 -15.35 -13.29
N GLY A 170 1.89 -16.53 -13.41
CA GLY A 170 2.40 -17.76 -12.80
C GLY A 170 1.69 -18.09 -11.50
N VAL A 171 2.43 -18.44 -10.46
CA VAL A 171 1.90 -18.93 -9.17
C VAL A 171 0.94 -17.94 -8.52
N ASP A 172 1.29 -16.65 -8.52
CA ASP A 172 0.47 -15.61 -7.91
C ASP A 172 -0.95 -15.60 -8.50
N GLU A 173 -1.04 -15.58 -9.84
CA GLU A 173 -2.33 -15.63 -10.53
C GLU A 173 -3.06 -16.95 -10.32
N ALA A 174 -2.37 -18.08 -10.43
CA ALA A 174 -2.96 -19.40 -10.26
C ALA A 174 -3.63 -19.51 -8.87
N GLY A 175 -2.93 -19.12 -7.81
CA GLY A 175 -3.48 -19.12 -6.46
C GLY A 175 -4.69 -18.20 -6.28
N MET A 176 -4.63 -16.98 -6.84
CA MET A 176 -5.76 -16.04 -6.79
C MET A 176 -6.98 -16.59 -7.54
N PHE A 177 -6.78 -17.11 -8.76
CA PHE A 177 -7.89 -17.65 -9.56
C PHE A 177 -8.46 -18.94 -8.96
N GLY A 178 -7.62 -19.78 -8.35
CA GLY A 178 -8.09 -20.94 -7.61
C GLY A 178 -9.12 -20.55 -6.53
N ALA A 179 -8.82 -19.52 -5.75
CA ALA A 179 -9.77 -19.01 -4.75
C ALA A 179 -11.01 -18.38 -5.39
N LEU A 180 -10.83 -17.50 -6.36
CA LEU A 180 -11.95 -16.78 -6.99
C LEU A 180 -12.90 -17.69 -7.74
N ASN A 181 -12.40 -18.71 -8.46
CA ASN A 181 -13.19 -19.68 -9.18
C ASN A 181 -13.95 -20.63 -8.22
N ALA A 182 -13.39 -20.90 -7.05
CA ALA A 182 -14.06 -21.65 -5.99
C ALA A 182 -15.10 -20.83 -5.19
N GLY A 183 -15.39 -19.59 -5.63
CA GLY A 183 -16.38 -18.72 -4.96
C GLY A 183 -15.81 -17.90 -3.79
N GLY A 184 -14.53 -18.03 -3.48
CA GLY A 184 -13.84 -17.29 -2.42
C GLY A 184 -13.40 -15.89 -2.83
N THR A 185 -12.49 -15.33 -2.03
CA THR A 185 -12.03 -13.95 -2.14
C THR A 185 -10.51 -13.86 -2.29
N ALA A 186 -10.03 -12.76 -2.92
CA ALA A 186 -8.60 -12.51 -3.06
C ALA A 186 -8.26 -11.02 -2.90
N VAL A 187 -7.03 -10.75 -2.46
CA VAL A 187 -6.40 -9.43 -2.47
C VAL A 187 -5.11 -9.50 -3.29
N GLY A 188 -5.03 -8.69 -4.33
CA GLY A 188 -3.85 -8.58 -5.18
C GLY A 188 -3.06 -7.31 -4.91
N TYR A 189 -1.87 -7.39 -4.29
CA TYR A 189 -0.95 -6.27 -4.22
C TYR A 189 -0.20 -6.16 -5.55
N LEU A 190 -0.33 -5.04 -6.25
CA LEU A 190 0.22 -4.85 -7.58
C LEU A 190 1.49 -3.99 -7.57
N ALA A 191 2.34 -4.22 -8.57
CA ALA A 191 3.55 -3.43 -8.83
C ALA A 191 3.54 -2.75 -10.20
N ASP A 192 2.36 -2.61 -10.78
CA ASP A 192 2.11 -2.02 -12.10
C ASP A 192 0.81 -1.21 -12.11
N ASN A 193 0.32 -0.89 -13.30
CA ASN A 193 -0.86 -0.06 -13.53
C ASN A 193 -2.13 -0.70 -12.96
N LEU A 194 -2.55 -0.21 -11.78
CA LEU A 194 -3.75 -0.67 -11.08
C LEU A 194 -5.02 -0.47 -11.93
N MET A 195 -5.16 0.71 -12.54
CA MET A 195 -6.34 1.07 -13.32
C MET A 195 -6.54 0.12 -14.50
N ARG A 196 -5.47 -0.09 -15.29
CA ARG A 196 -5.53 -0.99 -16.44
C ARG A 196 -5.79 -2.44 -16.03
N THR A 197 -5.16 -2.90 -14.96
CA THR A 197 -5.34 -4.26 -14.46
C THR A 197 -6.76 -4.50 -13.99
N ALA A 198 -7.34 -3.57 -13.24
CA ALA A 198 -8.72 -3.68 -12.74
C ALA A 198 -9.76 -3.74 -13.86
N LEU A 199 -9.55 -2.99 -14.95
CA LEU A 199 -10.46 -2.98 -16.11
C LEU A 199 -10.31 -4.19 -17.03
N SER A 200 -9.29 -5.02 -16.83
CA SER A 200 -9.09 -6.19 -17.69
C SER A 200 -10.23 -7.20 -17.56
N PRO A 201 -10.61 -7.90 -18.65
CA PRO A 201 -11.65 -8.94 -18.61
C PRO A 201 -11.41 -10.00 -17.54
N LYS A 202 -10.15 -10.21 -17.20
CA LYS A 202 -9.66 -11.20 -16.25
C LYS A 202 -10.10 -10.93 -14.81
N TYR A 203 -10.17 -9.64 -14.40
CA TYR A 203 -10.40 -9.25 -13.00
C TYR A 203 -11.74 -8.54 -12.78
N ARG A 204 -12.26 -7.82 -13.79
CA ARG A 204 -13.41 -6.94 -13.65
C ARG A 204 -14.65 -7.59 -13.02
N ASN A 205 -14.95 -8.85 -13.40
CA ASN A 205 -16.13 -9.55 -12.87
C ASN A 205 -15.98 -9.91 -11.38
N PHE A 206 -14.78 -10.25 -10.94
CA PHE A 206 -14.49 -10.53 -9.54
C PHE A 206 -14.48 -9.25 -8.69
N ILE A 207 -14.04 -8.13 -9.26
CA ILE A 207 -14.14 -6.81 -8.63
C ILE A 207 -15.61 -6.42 -8.48
N ALA A 208 -16.40 -6.52 -9.56
CA ALA A 208 -17.82 -6.18 -9.56
C ALA A 208 -18.65 -7.04 -8.60
N SER A 209 -18.27 -8.31 -8.41
CA SER A 209 -18.92 -9.19 -7.43
C SER A 209 -18.45 -9.01 -5.99
N GLY A 210 -17.56 -8.03 -5.71
CA GLY A 210 -17.03 -7.77 -4.39
C GLY A 210 -16.05 -8.81 -3.84
N ARG A 211 -15.60 -9.75 -4.68
CA ARG A 211 -14.72 -10.85 -4.27
C ARG A 211 -13.24 -10.61 -4.47
N LEU A 212 -12.88 -9.49 -5.10
CA LEU A 212 -11.48 -9.11 -5.35
C LEU A 212 -11.24 -7.66 -4.94
N ALA A 213 -10.10 -7.42 -4.29
CA ALA A 213 -9.51 -6.11 -4.12
C ALA A 213 -8.11 -6.09 -4.76
N LEU A 214 -7.84 -5.10 -5.59
CA LEU A 214 -6.51 -4.82 -6.15
C LEU A 214 -5.94 -3.58 -5.47
N VAL A 215 -4.68 -3.65 -5.08
CA VAL A 215 -4.02 -2.66 -4.20
C VAL A 215 -2.64 -2.30 -4.74
N THR A 216 -2.28 -1.02 -4.68
CA THR A 216 -0.90 -0.59 -4.95
C THR A 216 -0.49 0.55 -4.03
N ALA A 217 0.81 0.63 -3.71
CA ALA A 217 1.42 1.73 -2.97
C ALA A 217 2.18 2.73 -3.86
N ILE A 218 2.22 2.45 -5.17
CA ILE A 218 2.78 3.37 -6.18
C ILE A 218 1.62 4.08 -6.90
N GLY A 219 1.92 5.08 -7.73
CA GLY A 219 0.88 5.77 -8.49
C GLY A 219 -0.03 4.78 -9.24
N PRO A 220 -1.36 5.01 -9.27
CA PRO A 220 -2.32 4.02 -9.80
C PRO A 220 -2.12 3.74 -11.30
N ASP A 221 -1.50 4.66 -12.04
CA ASP A 221 -1.16 4.53 -13.45
C ASP A 221 0.32 4.18 -13.68
N ALA A 222 1.07 3.87 -12.61
CA ALA A 222 2.50 3.61 -12.71
C ALA A 222 2.79 2.39 -13.58
N ARG A 223 3.86 2.46 -14.37
CA ARG A 223 4.36 1.32 -15.14
C ARG A 223 5.11 0.36 -14.24
N PHE A 224 5.10 -0.92 -14.62
CA PHE A 224 5.87 -1.96 -13.95
C PHE A 224 7.36 -1.57 -13.87
N SER A 225 7.95 -1.80 -12.69
CA SER A 225 9.41 -1.80 -12.51
C SER A 225 9.82 -2.95 -11.57
N ARG A 226 11.07 -3.45 -11.74
CA ARG A 226 11.60 -4.47 -10.84
C ARG A 226 11.66 -3.98 -9.38
N GLY A 227 12.03 -2.72 -9.17
CA GLY A 227 12.07 -2.11 -7.84
C GLY A 227 10.69 -2.04 -7.19
N ALA A 228 9.65 -1.68 -7.94
CA ALA A 228 8.28 -1.70 -7.46
C ALA A 228 7.82 -3.12 -7.08
N ALA A 229 8.16 -4.13 -7.91
CA ALA A 229 7.81 -5.52 -7.65
C ALA A 229 8.51 -6.05 -6.37
N MET A 230 9.79 -5.77 -6.19
CA MET A 230 10.53 -6.14 -4.98
C MET A 230 9.95 -5.42 -3.75
N GLY A 231 9.75 -4.13 -3.83
CA GLY A 231 9.18 -3.34 -2.74
C GLY A 231 7.75 -3.75 -2.36
N ARG A 232 6.96 -4.25 -3.32
CA ARG A 232 5.59 -4.73 -3.12
C ARG A 232 5.52 -6.06 -2.35
N ASN A 233 6.49 -6.96 -2.54
CA ASN A 233 6.45 -8.28 -1.92
C ASN A 233 6.25 -8.21 -0.40
N ARG A 234 6.87 -7.24 0.28
CA ARG A 234 6.69 -7.03 1.73
C ARG A 234 5.23 -6.89 2.16
N PHE A 235 4.36 -6.36 1.29
CA PHE A 235 2.93 -6.21 1.61
C PHE A 235 2.21 -7.54 1.61
N ILE A 236 2.55 -8.47 0.70
CA ILE A 236 1.98 -9.81 0.69
C ILE A 236 2.30 -10.53 1.99
N TYR A 237 3.59 -10.54 2.39
CA TYR A 237 4.02 -11.18 3.64
C TYR A 237 3.39 -10.52 4.87
N ALA A 238 3.39 -9.18 4.92
CA ALA A 238 2.85 -8.45 6.05
C ALA A 238 1.32 -8.49 6.16
N ALA A 239 0.59 -8.67 5.07
CA ALA A 239 -0.86 -8.77 5.06
C ALA A 239 -1.38 -10.17 5.43
N SER A 240 -0.56 -11.22 5.27
CA SER A 240 -0.97 -12.61 5.40
C SER A 240 -0.74 -13.18 6.81
N LYS A 241 -1.55 -14.12 7.25
CA LYS A 241 -1.27 -14.96 8.43
C LYS A 241 0.04 -15.74 8.24
N GLY A 242 0.13 -16.41 7.11
CA GLY A 242 1.31 -17.11 6.63
C GLY A 242 1.33 -17.07 5.11
N VAL A 243 2.51 -17.14 4.52
CA VAL A 243 2.72 -17.11 3.08
C VAL A 243 3.29 -18.45 2.63
N CYS A 244 2.58 -19.12 1.71
CA CYS A 244 3.06 -20.33 1.06
C CYS A 244 3.88 -19.96 -0.18
N VAL A 245 5.15 -20.34 -0.19
CA VAL A 245 6.01 -20.28 -1.38
C VAL A 245 5.85 -21.61 -2.14
N VAL A 246 5.15 -21.57 -3.27
CA VAL A 246 4.78 -22.77 -4.04
C VAL A 246 5.90 -23.25 -4.97
N ALA A 247 6.60 -22.30 -5.58
CA ALA A 247 7.72 -22.57 -6.48
C ALA A 247 8.73 -21.42 -6.44
N ALA A 248 9.99 -21.72 -6.31
CA ALA A 248 11.07 -20.74 -6.35
C ALA A 248 12.30 -21.34 -7.04
N GLY A 249 12.97 -20.54 -7.87
CA GLY A 249 14.33 -20.84 -8.30
C GLY A 249 15.32 -20.49 -7.18
N GLU A 250 16.58 -20.87 -7.35
CA GLU A 250 17.66 -20.53 -6.42
C GLU A 250 17.95 -19.04 -6.35
N THR A 251 17.53 -18.29 -7.37
CA THR A 251 17.64 -16.82 -7.49
C THR A 251 16.31 -16.24 -7.95
N GLY A 252 16.18 -14.90 -7.90
CA GLY A 252 15.02 -14.18 -8.43
C GLY A 252 14.10 -13.61 -7.38
N GLY A 253 13.03 -12.94 -7.83
CA GLY A 253 12.17 -12.13 -6.97
C GLY A 253 11.45 -12.89 -5.86
N THR A 254 11.08 -14.16 -6.09
CA THR A 254 10.44 -15.01 -5.07
C THR A 254 11.44 -15.36 -3.97
N MET A 255 12.64 -15.81 -4.37
CA MET A 255 13.72 -16.15 -3.43
C MET A 255 14.11 -14.94 -2.56
N GLU A 256 14.37 -13.80 -3.19
CA GLU A 256 14.76 -12.57 -2.47
C GLU A 256 13.63 -12.06 -1.57
N GLY A 257 12.38 -12.13 -2.03
CA GLY A 257 11.23 -11.77 -1.21
C GLY A 257 11.06 -12.66 0.03
N ALA A 258 11.26 -13.97 -0.10
CA ALA A 258 11.21 -14.91 1.01
C ALA A 258 12.37 -14.69 2.00
N LYS A 259 13.59 -14.51 1.50
CA LYS A 259 14.77 -14.18 2.33
C LYS A 259 14.55 -12.88 3.13
N GLU A 260 14.07 -11.86 2.47
CA GLU A 260 13.81 -10.58 3.13
C GLU A 260 12.68 -10.70 4.16
N ALA A 261 11.61 -11.43 3.86
CA ALA A 261 10.52 -11.67 4.80
C ALA A 261 10.97 -12.40 6.06
N LEU A 262 11.78 -13.45 5.92
CA LEU A 262 12.36 -14.19 7.04
C LEU A 262 13.30 -13.29 7.86
N LYS A 263 14.23 -12.59 7.21
CA LYS A 263 15.18 -11.67 7.86
C LYS A 263 14.51 -10.55 8.63
N GLN A 264 13.42 -10.01 8.11
CA GLN A 264 12.74 -8.84 8.65
C GLN A 264 11.54 -9.20 9.56
N GLY A 265 11.16 -10.48 9.64
CA GLY A 265 10.03 -10.93 10.43
C GLY A 265 8.68 -10.38 9.95
N TRP A 266 8.48 -10.22 8.62
CA TRP A 266 7.22 -9.65 8.10
C TRP A 266 6.01 -10.57 8.24
N GLY A 267 6.24 -11.85 8.48
CA GLY A 267 5.22 -12.88 8.64
C GLY A 267 5.84 -14.27 8.60
N VAL A 268 5.03 -15.27 8.82
CA VAL A 268 5.49 -16.66 8.73
C VAL A 268 5.60 -17.07 7.27
N VAL A 269 6.76 -17.58 6.89
CA VAL A 269 7.02 -18.11 5.54
C VAL A 269 6.91 -19.62 5.59
N HIS A 270 6.09 -20.18 4.72
CA HIS A 270 5.92 -21.61 4.54
C HIS A 270 6.42 -22.02 3.15
N VAL A 271 6.96 -23.21 3.06
CA VAL A 271 7.34 -23.83 1.79
C VAL A 271 6.66 -25.21 1.68
N CYS A 272 6.10 -25.46 0.50
CA CYS A 272 5.56 -26.76 0.17
C CYS A 272 6.68 -27.81 0.15
N ASP A 273 6.48 -28.98 0.80
CA ASP A 273 7.47 -30.07 0.83
C ASP A 273 7.51 -30.82 -0.52
N ARG A 274 8.16 -30.16 -1.48
CA ARG A 274 8.35 -30.64 -2.86
C ARG A 274 9.84 -30.59 -3.23
N PRO A 275 10.32 -31.48 -4.11
CA PRO A 275 11.75 -31.59 -4.45
C PRO A 275 12.18 -30.46 -5.39
N MET A 276 12.27 -29.24 -4.90
CA MET A 276 12.73 -28.04 -5.62
C MET A 276 13.85 -27.37 -4.83
N ALA A 277 15.01 -27.15 -5.46
CA ALA A 277 16.20 -26.58 -4.81
C ALA A 277 15.90 -25.23 -4.15
N GLY A 278 15.15 -24.34 -4.81
CA GLY A 278 14.78 -23.04 -4.24
C GLY A 278 13.92 -23.14 -2.99
N LEU A 279 13.00 -24.11 -2.89
CA LEU A 279 12.19 -24.34 -1.70
C LEU A 279 13.04 -24.89 -0.54
N GLN A 280 13.98 -25.81 -0.85
CA GLN A 280 14.91 -26.33 0.14
C GLN A 280 15.78 -25.22 0.74
N THR A 281 16.34 -24.36 -0.10
CA THR A 281 17.10 -23.17 0.35
C THR A 281 16.26 -22.25 1.26
N ILE A 282 15.00 -22.00 0.91
CA ILE A 282 14.11 -21.15 1.74
C ILE A 282 13.80 -21.85 3.07
N ALA A 283 13.63 -23.18 3.09
CA ALA A 283 13.44 -23.95 4.31
C ALA A 283 14.66 -23.89 5.23
N GLU A 284 15.87 -24.02 4.68
CA GLU A 284 17.15 -23.90 5.41
C GLU A 284 17.34 -22.50 6.02
N LEU A 285 16.75 -21.47 5.41
CA LEU A 285 16.74 -20.10 5.94
C LEU A 285 15.69 -19.88 7.05
N GLY A 286 14.92 -20.91 7.42
CA GLY A 286 13.99 -20.87 8.55
C GLY A 286 12.50 -20.82 8.15
N ALA A 287 12.15 -21.09 6.90
CA ALA A 287 10.74 -21.26 6.54
C ALA A 287 10.21 -22.60 7.05
N VAL A 288 8.92 -22.61 7.37
CA VAL A 288 8.23 -23.79 7.89
C VAL A 288 7.81 -24.68 6.72
N LYS A 289 8.18 -25.95 6.73
CA LYS A 289 7.69 -26.91 5.74
C LYS A 289 6.23 -27.26 6.01
N VAL A 290 5.43 -27.32 4.95
CA VAL A 290 4.05 -27.81 4.98
C VAL A 290 3.88 -28.99 4.04
N PRO A 291 2.87 -29.86 4.25
CA PRO A 291 2.63 -31.03 3.41
C PRO A 291 2.55 -30.70 1.93
N SER A 292 2.84 -31.68 1.09
CA SER A 292 2.75 -31.53 -0.37
C SER A 292 1.30 -31.53 -0.90
N ASP A 293 0.35 -32.01 -0.11
CA ASP A 293 -1.08 -31.92 -0.43
C ASP A 293 -1.61 -30.49 -0.18
N PRO A 294 -2.32 -29.88 -1.14
CA PRO A 294 -2.83 -28.51 -1.00
C PRO A 294 -3.79 -28.31 0.18
N ALA A 295 -4.65 -29.29 0.48
CA ALA A 295 -5.63 -29.19 1.55
C ALA A 295 -4.96 -29.25 2.93
N GLU A 296 -4.04 -30.19 3.11
CA GLU A 296 -3.25 -30.34 4.34
C GLU A 296 -2.32 -29.13 4.56
N ALA A 297 -1.69 -28.63 3.48
CA ALA A 297 -0.86 -27.43 3.55
C ALA A 297 -1.66 -26.20 3.99
N CYS A 298 -2.87 -26.02 3.44
CA CYS A 298 -3.76 -24.94 3.81
C CYS A 298 -4.15 -25.00 5.29
N GLU A 299 -4.51 -26.19 5.76
CA GLU A 299 -4.86 -26.43 7.16
C GLU A 299 -3.68 -26.13 8.09
N ALA A 300 -2.49 -26.62 7.77
CA ALA A 300 -1.28 -26.36 8.53
C ALA A 300 -1.00 -24.85 8.65
N ILE A 301 -1.15 -24.08 7.56
CA ILE A 301 -0.91 -22.62 7.57
C ILE A 301 -1.98 -21.88 8.38
N LEU A 302 -3.25 -22.25 8.25
CA LEU A 302 -4.33 -21.59 8.97
C LEU A 302 -4.29 -21.83 10.48
N HIS A 303 -3.82 -23.01 10.91
CA HIS A 303 -3.66 -23.37 12.33
C HIS A 303 -2.30 -22.93 12.90
N PHE A 304 -1.32 -22.58 12.06
CA PHE A 304 -0.02 -22.13 12.52
C PHE A 304 -0.15 -20.77 13.22
N GLY A 305 0.22 -20.72 14.50
CA GLY A 305 0.31 -19.44 15.21
C GLY A 305 -0.94 -18.98 15.96
N VAL A 306 -1.85 -19.90 16.33
CA VAL A 306 -2.83 -19.63 17.38
C VAL A 306 -2.10 -19.56 18.75
N GLY A 307 -1.06 -18.73 18.86
CA GLY A 307 -0.25 -18.61 20.08
C GLY A 307 1.06 -17.84 19.93
N ALA A 308 1.53 -17.58 18.72
CA ALA A 308 2.79 -16.88 18.49
C ALA A 308 2.57 -15.45 17.96
N THR A 309 2.54 -14.47 18.82
CA THR A 309 2.66 -13.05 18.45
C THR A 309 4.13 -12.73 18.17
N PRO A 310 4.51 -12.25 16.95
CA PRO A 310 5.84 -11.70 16.72
C PRO A 310 6.01 -10.46 17.60
N GLN A 311 7.09 -10.40 18.36
CA GLN A 311 7.43 -9.20 19.15
C GLN A 311 7.75 -8.02 18.21
N PRO A 312 7.29 -6.81 18.48
CA PRO A 312 7.67 -5.63 17.71
C PRO A 312 9.14 -5.29 17.97
N HIS A 313 9.89 -5.06 16.89
CA HIS A 313 11.25 -4.53 17.00
C HIS A 313 11.21 -3.09 17.54
N ASP A 314 11.77 -2.89 18.71
CA ASP A 314 11.97 -1.57 19.35
C ASP A 314 12.80 -0.65 18.46
N SER A 315 12.19 0.45 18.02
CA SER A 315 12.90 1.58 17.45
C SER A 315 13.24 2.58 18.56
N LYS A 316 14.54 2.78 18.81
CA LYS A 316 15.04 3.80 19.76
C LYS A 316 14.56 5.20 19.38
N PRO A 317 14.15 6.05 20.34
CA PRO A 317 13.80 7.44 20.07
C PRO A 317 15.03 8.25 19.64
N MET A 318 14.83 9.12 18.65
CA MET A 318 15.86 10.00 18.12
C MET A 318 15.98 11.25 19.01
N ASN A 319 17.19 11.59 19.41
CA ASN A 319 17.50 12.77 20.23
C ASN A 319 17.27 14.07 19.44
N ILE A 320 16.50 14.99 19.97
CA ILE A 320 16.14 16.27 19.36
C ILE A 320 17.13 17.34 19.82
N ALA A 321 17.65 18.11 18.85
CA ALA A 321 18.50 19.26 19.14
C ALA A 321 17.69 20.41 19.78
N ALA A 322 18.28 21.10 20.74
CA ALA A 322 17.65 22.14 21.60
C ALA A 322 17.03 23.36 20.86
N LYS A 323 17.22 23.48 19.54
CA LYS A 323 16.63 24.55 18.72
C LYS A 323 15.10 24.41 18.49
N ASP A 324 14.57 23.19 18.56
CA ASP A 324 13.15 22.94 18.29
C ASP A 324 12.23 23.31 19.45
N SER A 325 12.79 23.52 20.64
CA SER A 325 12.05 23.90 21.86
C SER A 325 11.40 25.30 21.78
N GLN A 326 11.91 26.21 20.93
CA GLN A 326 11.33 27.55 20.76
C GLN A 326 10.08 27.53 19.85
N VAL A 327 10.01 26.60 18.88
CA VAL A 327 8.84 26.42 18.02
C VAL A 327 7.67 25.86 18.86
N LEU A 328 7.95 24.94 19.78
CA LEU A 328 6.95 24.37 20.70
C LEU A 328 6.24 25.43 21.56
N LYS A 329 6.98 26.45 22.03
CA LYS A 329 6.42 27.52 22.86
C LYS A 329 5.52 28.49 22.05
N ARG A 330 5.79 28.72 20.78
CA ARG A 330 4.96 29.56 19.90
C ARG A 330 3.66 28.87 19.49
N VAL A 331 3.68 27.58 19.15
CA VAL A 331 2.48 26.81 18.75
C VAL A 331 1.55 26.55 19.94
N ALA A 332 2.10 26.34 21.13
CA ALA A 332 1.31 26.09 22.34
C ALA A 332 0.53 27.33 22.84
N SER A 333 0.98 28.55 22.51
CA SER A 333 0.34 29.81 22.94
C SER A 333 -0.81 30.27 22.02
N GLN A 334 -1.10 29.60 20.88
CA GLN A 334 -2.07 30.02 19.85
C GLN A 334 -3.27 29.07 19.70
N LYS A 335 -3.65 28.34 20.76
CA LYS A 335 -4.77 27.38 20.72
C LYS A 335 -6.15 28.00 20.86
N GLU A 336 -6.50 29.04 20.12
CA GLU A 336 -7.91 29.47 19.97
C GLU A 336 -8.15 30.17 18.62
N VAL A 337 -8.46 29.41 17.55
CA VAL A 337 -9.23 29.93 16.40
C VAL A 337 -10.04 28.80 15.74
N SER A 338 -11.32 29.08 15.48
CA SER A 338 -12.38 28.19 15.02
C SER A 338 -12.26 27.71 13.54
N PRO A 339 -12.69 26.48 13.23
CA PRO A 339 -12.55 25.84 11.89
C PRO A 339 -13.46 26.39 10.78
N LYS A 340 -14.24 27.42 11.00
CA LYS A 340 -15.30 27.85 10.09
C LYS A 340 -14.85 28.68 8.87
N ALA A 341 -13.61 29.19 8.87
CA ALA A 341 -13.14 30.12 7.85
C ALA A 341 -12.62 29.49 6.55
N MET A 342 -12.29 28.20 6.51
CA MET A 342 -11.68 27.56 5.33
C MET A 342 -12.66 27.10 4.27
N PHE A 343 -13.92 26.83 4.64
CA PHE A 343 -14.96 26.43 3.67
C PHE A 343 -15.46 27.61 2.80
N ASP A 344 -15.32 28.84 3.28
CA ASP A 344 -15.79 30.03 2.57
C ASP A 344 -14.81 30.49 1.48
N ILE A 345 -13.52 30.18 1.58
CA ILE A 345 -12.50 30.53 0.57
C ILE A 345 -12.65 29.68 -0.69
N ALA A 346 -13.02 28.40 -0.56
CA ALA A 346 -13.24 27.50 -1.70
C ALA A 346 -14.50 27.88 -2.52
N ARG A 347 -15.43 28.61 -1.94
CA ARG A 347 -16.65 29.11 -2.62
C ARG A 347 -16.48 30.45 -3.30
N ALA A 348 -15.46 31.22 -2.98
CA ALA A 348 -15.33 32.63 -3.40
C ALA A 348 -14.56 32.87 -4.71
N THR A 349 -13.90 31.82 -5.29
CA THR A 349 -13.13 31.99 -6.54
C THR A 349 -13.35 30.84 -7.52
N PRO A 350 -14.45 30.86 -8.30
CA PRO A 350 -14.64 29.88 -9.41
C PRO A 350 -13.63 30.06 -10.55
N ASP A 351 -13.05 31.26 -10.72
CA ASP A 351 -12.26 31.63 -11.92
C ASP A 351 -10.76 31.22 -11.87
N ALA A 352 -10.21 30.88 -10.72
CA ALA A 352 -8.80 30.55 -10.62
C ALA A 352 -8.45 29.11 -11.08
N CYS A 353 -9.43 28.21 -11.19
CA CYS A 353 -9.22 26.83 -11.61
C CYS A 353 -9.20 26.63 -13.13
N LEU A 354 -9.66 27.61 -13.93
CA LEU A 354 -9.78 27.47 -15.39
C LEU A 354 -8.58 28.00 -16.19
N SER A 355 -7.61 28.67 -15.57
CA SER A 355 -6.50 29.31 -16.28
C SER A 355 -5.29 28.41 -16.58
N THR A 356 -5.28 27.12 -16.18
CA THR A 356 -4.16 26.19 -16.44
C THR A 356 -4.47 25.06 -17.42
N ALA A 357 -5.66 25.03 -18.02
CA ALA A 357 -5.94 24.15 -19.15
C ALA A 357 -5.61 24.92 -20.44
N GLY A 358 -4.44 24.67 -21.03
CA GLY A 358 -4.03 25.25 -22.29
C GLY A 358 -5.03 24.91 -23.39
N ASN A 359 -5.54 25.93 -24.08
CA ASN A 359 -6.28 25.82 -25.32
C ASN A 359 -5.39 25.18 -26.39
N GLU A 360 -5.61 23.92 -26.72
CA GLU A 360 -5.33 23.41 -28.06
C GLU A 360 -6.65 23.33 -28.80
N GLU A 361 -6.86 24.29 -29.70
CA GLU A 361 -7.92 24.27 -30.71
C GLU A 361 -7.72 23.05 -31.61
N ILE A 362 -8.68 22.14 -31.63
CA ILE A 362 -8.78 21.08 -32.62
C ILE A 362 -9.76 21.56 -33.70
N GLU A 363 -9.24 21.93 -34.87
CA GLU A 363 -10.04 22.16 -36.07
C GLU A 363 -10.81 20.89 -36.48
N PRO A 364 -12.06 21.02 -36.94
CA PRO A 364 -12.81 19.90 -37.48
C PRO A 364 -12.54 19.76 -38.98
N SER A 365 -11.87 18.72 -39.42
CA SER A 365 -11.91 18.28 -40.83
C SER A 365 -12.22 16.80 -40.92
N LEU A 366 -13.44 16.52 -41.30
CA LEU A 366 -13.94 15.67 -42.39
C LEU A 366 -13.30 14.29 -42.61
N PHE A 367 -14.14 13.35 -42.53
CA PHE A 367 -14.32 11.96 -42.95
C PHE A 367 -14.19 10.93 -41.84
#